data_715e9c35009957eb5e9b1cc55a98b103
#
_entry.id   715e9c35009957eb5e9b1cc55a98b103
#
_cell.length_a   1.000
_cell.length_b   1.000
_cell.length_c   1.000
_cell.angle_alpha   90.00
_cell.angle_beta   90.00
_cell.angle_gamma   90.00
#
_symmetry.space_group_name_H-M   'P 1'
#
loop_
_entity.id
_entity.type
_entity.pdbx_description
1 polymer ?
#
loop_
_entity_poly.entity_id
_entity_poly.type
_entity_poly.pdbx_seq_one_letter_code
_entity_poly.pdbx_strand_id
1 'polypeptide(L)'
;IGDSLLDYFTKETIDNKKYTPWRNKKKYYQFDFIKKTQKYDGNTYSFLQIDDEYKIEEVTGRKFLDYSSCKNLQKEITLEIETLFSSADKDDRGEVKHRIDKSKKTVQTVINYILKDGSYIHTSCVKWSNKIKNSKGWKDSLIVAIASAKFVEWQKNKAF
;
A
#
# COMPACT_ATOMS: atom_id res chain seq x y z
N ILE A 1 2.78 3.55 -12.69
CA ILE A 1 2.79 4.87 -12.04
C ILE A 1 2.95 5.93 -13.12
N GLY A 2 2.20 7.04 -12.99
CA GLY A 2 2.20 8.12 -13.96
C GLY A 2 1.18 7.98 -15.10
N ASP A 3 0.62 6.79 -15.31
CA ASP A 3 -0.45 6.58 -16.29
C ASP A 3 -1.74 7.26 -15.84
N SER A 4 -2.60 7.60 -16.80
CA SER A 4 -3.90 8.17 -16.49
C SER A 4 -4.92 7.08 -16.12
N LEU A 5 -5.63 7.26 -15.01
CA LEU A 5 -6.74 6.37 -14.66
C LEU A 5 -7.90 6.47 -15.67
N LEU A 6 -7.96 7.58 -16.43
CA LEU A 6 -8.94 7.77 -17.51
C LEU A 6 -8.73 6.81 -18.70
N ASP A 7 -7.56 6.19 -18.83
CA ASP A 7 -7.29 5.16 -19.85
C ASP A 7 -8.02 3.84 -19.53
N TYR A 8 -8.46 3.67 -18.28
CA TYR A 8 -9.09 2.44 -17.78
C TYR A 8 -10.55 2.61 -17.36
N PHE A 9 -10.94 3.82 -16.93
CA PHE A 9 -12.28 4.11 -16.41
C PHE A 9 -12.77 5.47 -16.91
N THR A 10 -14.08 5.60 -17.06
CA THR A 10 -14.67 6.92 -17.39
C THR A 10 -14.51 7.89 -16.22
N LYS A 11 -14.42 9.19 -16.54
CA LYS A 11 -14.34 10.27 -15.55
C LYS A 11 -15.47 10.19 -14.52
N GLU A 12 -16.69 9.94 -14.98
CA GLU A 12 -17.87 9.79 -14.13
C GLU A 12 -17.72 8.64 -13.13
N THR A 13 -17.21 7.48 -13.61
CA THR A 13 -16.95 6.32 -12.74
C THR A 13 -15.93 6.64 -11.66
N ILE A 14 -14.86 7.37 -12.02
CA ILE A 14 -13.81 7.74 -11.06
C ILE A 14 -14.35 8.73 -10.05
N ASP A 15 -15.03 9.81 -10.50
CA ASP A 15 -15.53 10.87 -9.64
C ASP A 15 -16.58 10.36 -8.63
N ASN A 16 -17.39 9.37 -9.02
CA ASN A 16 -18.39 8.76 -8.14
C ASN A 16 -17.79 7.81 -7.09
N LYS A 17 -16.57 7.28 -7.32
CA LYS A 17 -15.96 6.27 -6.44
C LYS A 17 -14.74 6.77 -5.68
N LYS A 18 -14.09 7.85 -6.14
CA LYS A 18 -12.92 8.39 -5.46
C LYS A 18 -13.30 9.08 -4.16
N TYR A 19 -12.45 8.95 -3.16
CA TYR A 19 -12.60 9.67 -1.89
C TYR A 19 -11.23 10.08 -1.36
N THR A 20 -11.19 11.02 -0.42
CA THR A 20 -9.94 11.42 0.24
C THR A 20 -9.83 10.78 1.62
N PRO A 21 -8.83 9.91 1.85
CA PRO A 21 -8.55 9.38 3.17
C PRO A 21 -7.76 10.37 4.04
N TRP A 22 -7.31 11.49 3.48
CA TRP A 22 -6.40 12.44 4.12
C TRP A 22 -7.15 13.59 4.81
N ARG A 23 -6.79 13.90 6.05
CA ARG A 23 -7.52 14.88 6.87
C ARG A 23 -7.49 16.31 6.33
N ASN A 24 -6.44 16.73 5.64
CA ASN A 24 -6.17 18.16 5.46
C ASN A 24 -6.02 18.68 4.04
N LYS A 25 -5.98 17.86 2.99
CA LYS A 25 -5.80 18.40 1.61
C LYS A 25 -6.34 17.46 0.53
N LYS A 26 -7.20 18.00 -0.31
CA LYS A 26 -7.75 17.33 -1.49
C LYS A 26 -6.77 17.40 -2.68
N LYS A 27 -5.56 16.89 -2.50
CA LYS A 27 -4.58 16.79 -3.60
C LYS A 27 -4.51 15.40 -4.18
N TYR A 28 -4.76 14.38 -3.35
CA TYR A 28 -4.76 12.98 -3.76
C TYR A 28 -6.03 12.31 -3.29
N TYR A 29 -6.51 11.38 -4.09
CA TYR A 29 -7.76 10.65 -3.87
C TYR A 29 -7.47 9.16 -3.93
N GLN A 30 -8.12 8.40 -3.07
CA GLN A 30 -8.12 6.96 -3.15
C GLN A 30 -9.25 6.49 -4.07
N PHE A 31 -8.92 5.56 -4.94
CA PHE A 31 -9.85 4.85 -5.80
C PHE A 31 -9.71 3.36 -5.54
N ASP A 32 -10.74 2.77 -4.95
CA ASP A 32 -10.76 1.34 -4.66
C ASP A 32 -11.23 0.58 -5.89
N PHE A 33 -10.47 -0.44 -6.27
CA PHE A 33 -10.91 -1.34 -7.32
C PHE A 33 -10.72 -2.79 -6.88
N ILE A 34 -11.73 -3.61 -7.15
CA ILE A 34 -11.68 -5.05 -6.97
C ILE A 34 -11.65 -5.65 -8.36
N LYS A 35 -10.49 -6.11 -8.80
CA LYS A 35 -10.40 -6.92 -10.00
C LYS A 35 -10.80 -8.34 -9.62
N LYS A 36 -12.02 -8.75 -9.97
CA LYS A 36 -12.43 -10.16 -9.92
C LYS A 36 -11.65 -10.94 -10.97
N THR A 37 -10.41 -11.29 -10.69
CA THR A 37 -9.69 -12.27 -11.48
C THR A 37 -9.89 -13.64 -10.83
N GLN A 38 -10.03 -14.69 -11.61
CA GLN A 38 -10.24 -16.07 -11.13
C GLN A 38 -9.12 -16.59 -10.19
N LYS A 39 -8.02 -15.85 -10.03
CA LYS A 39 -6.89 -16.15 -9.12
C LYS A 39 -7.01 -15.55 -7.72
N TYR A 40 -7.99 -14.68 -7.46
CA TYR A 40 -8.12 -14.02 -6.16
C TYR A 40 -9.26 -14.64 -5.36
N ASP A 41 -8.90 -15.28 -4.27
CA ASP A 41 -9.75 -16.03 -3.33
C ASP A 41 -10.61 -15.13 -2.40
N GLY A 42 -10.93 -13.90 -2.81
CA GLY A 42 -11.67 -12.94 -1.99
C GLY A 42 -10.88 -12.34 -0.82
N ASN A 43 -9.63 -12.76 -0.63
CA ASN A 43 -8.75 -12.28 0.44
C ASN A 43 -7.80 -11.14 -0.02
N THR A 44 -8.02 -10.61 -1.23
CA THR A 44 -7.18 -9.54 -1.79
C THR A 44 -7.99 -8.28 -2.01
N TYR A 45 -7.41 -7.16 -1.64
CA TYR A 45 -7.96 -5.82 -1.82
C TYR A 45 -6.91 -4.94 -2.48
N SER A 46 -7.30 -4.14 -3.46
CA SER A 46 -6.40 -3.22 -4.15
C SER A 46 -7.00 -1.84 -4.25
N PHE A 47 -6.15 -0.83 -4.15
CA PHE A 47 -6.54 0.56 -4.37
C PHE A 47 -5.41 1.34 -5.05
N LEU A 48 -5.80 2.48 -5.64
CA LEU A 48 -4.89 3.43 -6.24
C LEU A 48 -4.96 4.76 -5.47
N GLN A 49 -3.86 5.49 -5.43
CA GLN A 49 -3.88 6.92 -5.13
C GLN A 49 -3.70 7.66 -6.46
N ILE A 50 -4.59 8.59 -6.71
CA ILE A 50 -4.57 9.43 -7.91
C ILE A 50 -4.51 10.90 -7.52
N ASP A 51 -3.90 11.73 -8.37
CA ASP A 51 -3.94 13.18 -8.21
C ASP A 51 -5.23 13.78 -8.80
N ASP A 52 -5.32 15.10 -8.80
CA ASP A 52 -6.46 15.87 -9.34
C ASP A 52 -6.54 15.83 -10.88
N GLU A 53 -5.44 15.43 -11.56
CA GLU A 53 -5.41 15.18 -13.01
C GLU A 53 -5.65 13.69 -13.35
N TYR A 54 -6.09 12.88 -12.37
CA TYR A 54 -6.34 11.43 -12.51
C TYR A 54 -5.09 10.59 -12.80
N LYS A 55 -3.88 11.11 -12.56
CA LYS A 55 -2.65 10.33 -12.69
C LYS A 55 -2.50 9.36 -11.51
N ILE A 56 -2.10 8.13 -11.82
CA ILE A 56 -1.86 7.10 -10.82
C ILE A 56 -0.51 7.39 -10.13
N GLU A 57 -0.58 7.71 -8.86
CA GLU A 57 0.58 8.05 -8.03
C GLU A 57 0.99 6.93 -7.06
N GLU A 58 0.07 6.05 -6.70
CA GLU A 58 0.35 4.85 -5.92
C GLU A 58 -0.56 3.69 -6.36
N VAL A 59 0.01 2.51 -6.41
CA VAL A 59 -0.72 1.24 -6.54
C VAL A 59 -0.45 0.42 -5.29
N THR A 60 -1.50 0.05 -4.57
CA THR A 60 -1.40 -0.79 -3.37
C THR A 60 -2.22 -2.06 -3.52
N GLY A 61 -1.58 -3.21 -3.28
CA GLY A 61 -2.22 -4.50 -3.08
C GLY A 61 -2.16 -4.94 -1.63
N ARG A 62 -3.26 -5.51 -1.14
CA ARG A 62 -3.31 -6.09 0.21
C ARG A 62 -3.88 -7.50 0.13
N LYS A 63 -3.20 -8.46 0.74
CA LYS A 63 -3.68 -9.84 0.88
C LYS A 63 -3.85 -10.18 2.36
N PHE A 64 -5.04 -10.66 2.73
CA PHE A 64 -5.34 -11.09 4.11
C PHE A 64 -4.86 -12.53 4.31
N LEU A 65 -3.97 -12.75 5.26
CA LEU A 65 -3.42 -14.05 5.62
C LEU A 65 -2.82 -13.97 7.03
N ASP A 66 -2.55 -15.12 7.64
CA ASP A 66 -1.87 -15.14 8.92
C ASP A 66 -0.43 -14.60 8.83
N TYR A 67 0.12 -14.18 9.97
CA TYR A 67 1.40 -13.49 10.01
C TYR A 67 2.59 -14.33 9.55
N SER A 68 2.57 -15.65 9.79
CA SER A 68 3.65 -16.55 9.36
C SER A 68 3.66 -16.70 7.84
N SER A 69 2.49 -17.01 7.26
CA SER A 69 2.31 -17.09 5.80
C SER A 69 2.62 -15.76 5.12
N CYS A 70 2.26 -14.63 5.78
CA CYS A 70 2.61 -13.31 5.29
C CYS A 70 4.11 -13.12 5.16
N LYS A 71 4.89 -13.44 6.19
CA LYS A 71 6.36 -13.28 6.15
C LYS A 71 7.01 -14.14 5.08
N ASN A 72 6.51 -15.36 4.85
CA ASN A 72 7.02 -16.23 3.80
C ASN A 72 6.76 -15.61 2.42
N LEU A 73 5.53 -15.16 2.16
CA LEU A 73 5.17 -14.51 0.90
C LEU A 73 5.91 -13.16 0.72
N GLN A 74 6.10 -12.39 1.80
CA GLN A 74 6.90 -11.16 1.77
C GLN A 74 8.33 -11.45 1.31
N LYS A 75 8.94 -12.52 1.82
CA LYS A 75 10.29 -12.94 1.42
C LYS A 75 10.37 -13.29 -0.07
N GLU A 76 9.40 -14.02 -0.60
CA GLU A 76 9.33 -14.36 -2.02
C GLU A 76 9.24 -13.08 -2.88
N ILE A 77 8.30 -12.20 -2.55
CA ILE A 77 8.10 -10.93 -3.27
C ILE A 77 9.35 -10.03 -3.19
N THR A 78 10.03 -9.98 -2.04
CA THR A 78 11.25 -9.17 -1.92
C THR A 78 12.39 -9.68 -2.80
N LEU A 79 12.52 -10.99 -2.98
CA LEU A 79 13.48 -11.56 -3.93
C LEU A 79 13.17 -11.19 -5.38
N GLU A 80 11.89 -11.20 -5.76
CA GLU A 80 11.47 -10.74 -7.09
C GLU A 80 11.76 -9.24 -7.28
N ILE A 81 11.44 -8.39 -6.27
CA ILE A 81 11.75 -6.95 -6.32
C ILE A 81 13.26 -6.73 -6.48
N GLU A 82 14.10 -7.43 -5.72
CA GLU A 82 15.55 -7.32 -5.80
C GLU A 82 16.11 -7.75 -7.17
N THR A 83 15.47 -8.73 -7.80
CA THR A 83 15.82 -9.15 -9.16
C THR A 83 15.45 -8.09 -10.21
N LEU A 84 14.24 -7.52 -10.10
CA LEU A 84 13.73 -6.55 -11.06
C LEU A 84 14.36 -5.15 -10.88
N PHE A 85 14.68 -4.78 -9.64
CA PHE A 85 15.17 -3.46 -9.25
C PHE A 85 16.51 -3.55 -8.50
N SER A 86 17.49 -4.24 -9.10
CA SER A 86 18.79 -4.53 -8.50
C SER A 86 19.60 -3.30 -8.07
N SER A 87 19.25 -2.13 -8.57
CA SER A 87 19.90 -0.84 -8.23
C SER A 87 19.12 -0.01 -7.21
N ALA A 88 18.03 -0.56 -6.63
CA ALA A 88 17.26 0.15 -5.61
C ALA A 88 17.95 0.07 -4.24
N ASP A 89 17.87 1.15 -3.48
CA ASP A 89 18.36 1.19 -2.10
C ASP A 89 17.35 0.49 -1.19
N LYS A 90 17.79 -0.59 -0.54
CA LYS A 90 16.96 -1.37 0.38
C LYS A 90 17.06 -0.82 1.82
N ASP A 91 15.90 -0.57 2.44
CA ASP A 91 15.73 -0.25 3.87
C ASP A 91 14.90 -1.37 4.53
N ASP A 92 15.58 -2.37 5.09
CA ASP A 92 14.96 -3.46 5.84
C ASP A 92 14.93 -3.10 7.32
N ARG A 93 13.75 -2.77 7.83
CA ARG A 93 13.53 -2.39 9.24
C ARG A 93 13.25 -3.57 10.14
N GLY A 94 13.16 -4.77 9.58
CA GLY A 94 12.76 -5.96 10.33
C GLY A 94 11.39 -5.82 10.98
N GLU A 95 11.22 -6.41 12.18
CA GLU A 95 9.97 -6.32 12.93
C GLU A 95 9.95 -5.08 13.81
N VAL A 96 8.96 -4.20 13.60
CA VAL A 96 8.76 -2.95 14.34
C VAL A 96 7.35 -2.87 14.91
N LYS A 97 7.15 -2.03 15.92
CA LYS A 97 5.83 -1.75 16.49
C LYS A 97 5.02 -0.84 15.55
N HIS A 98 3.77 -1.17 15.33
CA HIS A 98 2.91 -0.37 14.47
C HIS A 98 2.45 0.92 15.20
N ARG A 99 2.68 2.09 14.58
CA ARG A 99 2.48 3.40 15.21
C ARG A 99 1.03 3.69 15.66
N ILE A 100 0.03 3.10 14.99
CA ILE A 100 -1.40 3.35 15.28
C ILE A 100 -1.83 2.66 16.58
N ASP A 101 -1.20 1.55 16.96
CA ASP A 101 -1.56 0.82 18.18
C ASP A 101 -0.77 1.36 19.38
N LYS A 102 -1.40 2.24 20.14
CA LYS A 102 -0.82 2.81 21.38
C LYS A 102 -0.44 1.73 22.41
N SER A 103 -1.03 0.53 22.36
CA SER A 103 -0.66 -0.58 23.24
C SER A 103 0.66 -1.24 22.87
N LYS A 104 1.24 -0.91 21.70
CA LYS A 104 2.48 -1.47 21.13
C LYS A 104 2.44 -3.01 20.93
N LYS A 105 1.23 -3.62 20.94
CA LYS A 105 1.05 -5.07 20.72
C LYS A 105 0.90 -5.44 19.24
N THR A 106 0.55 -4.49 18.38
CA THR A 106 0.59 -4.68 16.93
C THR A 106 2.02 -4.58 16.44
N VAL A 107 2.45 -5.56 15.67
CA VAL A 107 3.78 -5.61 15.06
C VAL A 107 3.66 -5.66 13.54
N GLN A 108 4.71 -5.21 12.86
CA GLN A 108 4.82 -5.32 11.41
C GLN A 108 6.28 -5.56 11.02
N THR A 109 6.50 -6.36 9.98
CA THR A 109 7.77 -6.39 9.27
C THR A 109 7.71 -5.41 8.12
N VAL A 110 8.76 -4.61 7.92
CA VAL A 110 8.78 -3.55 6.90
C VAL A 110 10.06 -3.66 6.10
N ILE A 111 9.91 -3.76 4.77
CA ILE A 111 11.03 -3.68 3.82
C ILE A 111 10.63 -2.67 2.75
N ASN A 112 11.52 -1.73 2.51
CA ASN A 112 11.33 -0.65 1.56
C ASN A 112 12.46 -0.67 0.52
N TYR A 113 12.15 -0.18 -0.68
CA TYR A 113 13.10 0.04 -1.74
C TYR A 113 12.91 1.44 -2.30
N ILE A 114 14.00 2.19 -2.41
CA ILE A 114 14.01 3.53 -2.99
C ILE A 114 14.67 3.42 -4.35
N LEU A 115 13.94 3.73 -5.41
CA LEU A 115 14.43 3.71 -6.78
C LEU A 115 15.24 4.98 -7.08
N LYS A 116 16.05 4.96 -8.14
CA LYS A 116 16.91 6.09 -8.54
C LYS A 116 16.13 7.39 -8.84
N ASP A 117 14.90 7.26 -9.32
CA ASP A 117 14.00 8.39 -9.57
C ASP A 117 13.27 8.89 -8.31
N GLY A 118 13.55 8.30 -7.14
CA GLY A 118 12.89 8.58 -5.88
C GLY A 118 11.56 7.87 -5.70
N SER A 119 11.10 7.08 -6.64
CA SER A 119 9.93 6.21 -6.49
C SER A 119 10.21 5.17 -5.42
N TYR A 120 9.15 4.63 -4.83
CA TYR A 120 9.23 3.86 -3.60
C TYR A 120 8.41 2.58 -3.71
N ILE A 121 9.03 1.46 -3.36
CA ILE A 121 8.34 0.18 -3.21
C ILE A 121 8.32 -0.17 -1.72
N HIS A 122 7.16 -0.52 -1.21
CA HIS A 122 6.93 -0.89 0.17
C HIS A 122 6.35 -2.27 0.27
N THR A 123 6.90 -3.11 1.14
CA THR A 123 6.29 -4.36 1.54
C THR A 123 6.18 -4.41 3.06
N SER A 124 5.04 -4.83 3.58
CA SER A 124 4.89 -5.04 5.02
C SER A 124 3.92 -6.16 5.36
N CYS A 125 4.28 -6.93 6.38
CA CYS A 125 3.35 -7.85 7.03
C CYS A 125 2.89 -7.25 8.35
N VAL A 126 1.59 -7.12 8.53
CA VAL A 126 1.01 -6.57 9.76
C VAL A 126 0.29 -7.65 10.54
N LYS A 127 0.66 -7.82 11.82
CA LYS A 127 -0.05 -8.62 12.81
C LYS A 127 -0.74 -7.69 13.80
N TRP A 128 -2.04 -7.54 13.66
CA TRP A 128 -2.83 -6.67 14.51
C TRP A 128 -3.03 -7.27 15.91
N SER A 129 -2.96 -6.44 16.94
CA SER A 129 -3.34 -6.84 18.28
C SER A 129 -4.82 -7.25 18.35
N ASN A 130 -5.18 -8.15 19.27
CA ASN A 130 -6.58 -8.56 19.46
C ASN A 130 -7.50 -7.36 19.73
N LYS A 131 -7.01 -6.36 20.46
CA LYS A 131 -7.77 -5.11 20.71
C LYS A 131 -8.14 -4.41 19.39
N ILE A 132 -7.19 -4.28 18.45
CA ILE A 132 -7.44 -3.65 17.14
C ILE A 132 -8.35 -4.53 16.29
N LYS A 133 -8.11 -5.84 16.24
CA LYS A 133 -8.97 -6.79 15.52
C LYS A 133 -10.43 -6.69 15.98
N ASN A 134 -10.66 -6.70 17.29
CA ASN A 134 -12.00 -6.66 17.85
C ASN A 134 -12.70 -5.29 17.69
N SER A 135 -11.95 -4.18 17.81
CA SER A 135 -12.53 -2.83 17.79
C SER A 135 -12.66 -2.25 16.38
N LYS A 136 -11.83 -2.69 15.41
CA LYS A 136 -11.78 -2.15 14.05
C LYS A 136 -12.12 -3.16 12.96
N GLY A 137 -12.23 -4.45 13.30
CA GLY A 137 -12.42 -5.52 12.31
C GLY A 137 -11.19 -5.76 11.42
N TRP A 138 -10.03 -5.22 11.79
CA TRP A 138 -8.84 -5.32 10.94
C TRP A 138 -8.24 -6.72 10.99
N LYS A 139 -7.80 -7.22 9.83
CA LYS A 139 -7.21 -8.55 9.65
C LYS A 139 -5.72 -8.43 9.40
N ASP A 140 -4.95 -9.44 9.87
CA ASP A 140 -3.53 -9.57 9.51
C ASP A 140 -3.39 -9.62 7.99
N SER A 141 -2.37 -8.97 7.46
CA SER A 141 -2.24 -8.83 6.01
C SER A 141 -0.82 -8.54 5.56
N LEU A 142 -0.53 -8.98 4.34
CA LEU A 142 0.55 -8.45 3.51
C LEU A 142 0.06 -7.20 2.78
N ILE A 143 0.91 -6.19 2.73
CA ILE A 143 0.73 -4.98 1.93
C ILE A 143 1.92 -4.86 1.01
N VAL A 144 1.66 -4.62 -0.27
CA VAL A 144 2.68 -4.26 -1.26
C VAL A 144 2.21 -2.99 -1.96
N ALA A 145 3.05 -1.98 -1.98
CA ALA A 145 2.74 -0.70 -2.62
C ALA A 145 3.91 -0.22 -3.48
N ILE A 146 3.59 0.42 -4.58
CA ILE A 146 4.54 1.17 -5.41
C ILE A 146 4.00 2.59 -5.53
N ALA A 147 4.83 3.59 -5.19
CA ALA A 147 4.43 4.98 -5.17
C ALA A 147 5.45 5.87 -5.89
N SER A 148 4.97 6.94 -6.52
CA SER A 148 5.82 7.96 -7.13
C SER A 148 6.58 8.76 -6.07
N ALA A 149 7.76 9.29 -6.44
CA ALA A 149 8.54 10.19 -5.59
C ALA A 149 7.71 11.39 -5.11
N LYS A 150 6.93 11.98 -5.99
CA LYS A 150 6.04 13.13 -5.73
C LYS A 150 4.99 12.83 -4.65
N PHE A 151 4.37 11.65 -4.72
CA PHE A 151 3.37 11.23 -3.73
C PHE A 151 4.02 10.94 -2.38
N VAL A 152 5.16 10.24 -2.38
CA VAL A 152 5.92 9.92 -1.15
C VAL A 152 6.37 11.19 -0.42
N GLU A 153 6.88 12.17 -1.15
CA GLU A 153 7.27 13.46 -0.58
C GLU A 153 6.07 14.21 0.03
N TRP A 154 4.95 14.25 -0.70
CA TRP A 154 3.72 14.86 -0.18
C TRP A 154 3.21 14.13 1.07
N GLN A 155 3.24 12.80 1.07
CA GLN A 155 2.79 11.98 2.21
C GLN A 155 3.60 12.26 3.47
N LYS A 156 4.92 12.41 3.34
CA LYS A 156 5.82 12.74 4.46
C LYS A 156 5.55 14.13 5.05
N ASN A 157 5.25 15.09 4.20
CA ASN A 157 5.27 16.52 4.58
C ASN A 157 3.87 17.12 4.80
N LYS A 158 2.81 16.58 4.21
CA LYS A 158 1.51 17.26 4.08
C LYS A 158 0.26 16.40 4.28
N ALA A 159 0.40 15.09 4.40
CA ALA A 159 -0.76 14.18 4.46
C ALA A 159 -1.43 14.13 5.84
N PHE A 160 -0.73 14.51 6.92
CA PHE A 160 -1.18 14.37 8.31
C PHE A 160 -1.17 15.70 9.08
#